data_511dd2c25b3ba174f72b5a04603ea1d7
#
_entry.id   511dd2c25b3ba174f72b5a04603ea1d7
#
_cell.length_a   1.000
_cell.length_b   1.000
_cell.length_c   1.000
_cell.angle_alpha   90.00
_cell.angle_beta   90.00
_cell.angle_gamma   90.00
#
_symmetry.space_group_name_H-M   'P 1'
#
loop_
_entity.id
_entity.type
_entity.pdbx_description
1 polymer ?
#
loop_
_entity_poly.entity_id
_entity_poly.type
_entity_poly.pdbx_seq_one_letter_code
_entity_poly.pdbx_strand_id
1 'polypeptide(L)'
;GADANPYLVTAAVLAGILHGLDSKGDPGPAIVGNAYEQTEQRQLFWRDTINDFMSSAFIKDMFGAEFQHVYGQQKLKEMRSFYTEVTTLEYDWYLRSV
;
A
#
# COMPACT_ATOMS: atom_id res chain seq x y z
N GLY A 1 -0.94 7.40 5.96
CA GLY A 1 -2.28 7.56 6.51
C GLY A 1 -2.29 7.57 8.02
N ALA A 2 -3.24 8.27 8.62
CA ALA A 2 -3.37 8.39 10.07
C ALA A 2 -3.64 7.05 10.79
N ASP A 3 -4.09 6.06 10.05
CA ASP A 3 -4.43 4.69 10.46
C ASP A 3 -3.29 3.68 10.25
N ALA A 4 -2.15 4.12 9.70
CA ALA A 4 -1.01 3.24 9.49
C ALA A 4 -0.31 2.90 10.81
N ASN A 5 0.08 1.64 10.98
CA ASN A 5 0.89 1.23 12.13
C ASN A 5 2.30 1.85 12.04
N PRO A 6 2.69 2.74 12.99
CA PRO A 6 3.94 3.50 12.89
C PRO A 6 5.19 2.60 12.94
N TYR A 7 5.13 1.47 13.64
CA TYR A 7 6.25 0.54 13.71
C TYR A 7 6.49 -0.16 12.37
N LEU A 8 5.40 -0.59 11.70
CA LEU A 8 5.50 -1.20 10.37
C LEU A 8 5.95 -0.20 9.30
N VAL A 9 5.47 1.04 9.38
CA VAL A 9 5.92 2.12 8.48
C VAL A 9 7.41 2.36 8.65
N THR A 10 7.88 2.50 9.90
CA THR A 10 9.31 2.69 10.19
C THR A 10 10.14 1.51 9.67
N ALA A 11 9.70 0.29 9.94
CA ALA A 11 10.39 -0.91 9.47
C ALA A 11 10.47 -0.95 7.93
N ALA A 12 9.38 -0.60 7.23
CA ALA A 12 9.36 -0.56 5.77
C ALA A 12 10.32 0.50 5.19
N VAL A 13 10.38 1.69 5.82
CA VAL A 13 11.34 2.74 5.41
C VAL A 13 12.77 2.28 5.62
N LEU A 14 13.10 1.70 6.78
CA LEU A 14 14.44 1.18 7.04
C LEU A 14 14.82 0.05 6.08
N ALA A 15 13.90 -0.86 5.79
CA ALA A 15 14.10 -1.92 4.80
C ALA A 15 14.38 -1.35 3.40
N GLY A 16 13.64 -0.30 2.98
CA GLY A 16 13.89 0.38 1.72
C GLY A 16 15.27 1.06 1.66
N ILE A 17 15.70 1.69 2.76
CA ILE A 17 17.03 2.30 2.86
C ILE A 17 18.12 1.22 2.71
N LEU A 18 18.02 0.12 3.46
CA LEU A 18 18.98 -0.98 3.37
C LEU A 18 19.05 -1.56 1.97
N HIS A 19 17.90 -1.82 1.36
CA HIS A 19 17.83 -2.32 0.00
C HIS A 19 18.48 -1.36 -1.01
N GLY A 20 18.23 -0.05 -0.87
CA GLY A 20 18.83 0.97 -1.73
C GLY A 20 20.37 1.04 -1.60
N LEU A 21 20.90 0.89 -0.37
CA LEU A 21 22.33 0.87 -0.10
C LEU A 21 22.98 -0.41 -0.66
N ASP A 22 22.38 -1.56 -0.45
CA ASP A 22 22.92 -2.85 -0.88
C ASP A 22 22.88 -3.00 -2.40
N SER A 23 21.79 -2.57 -3.04
CA SER A 23 21.65 -2.60 -4.50
C SER A 23 22.43 -1.50 -5.21
N LYS A 24 22.96 -0.50 -4.48
CA LYS A 24 23.57 0.72 -5.04
C LYS A 24 22.66 1.39 -6.08
N GLY A 25 21.36 1.42 -5.79
CA GLY A 25 20.35 1.96 -6.68
C GLY A 25 20.62 3.42 -7.05
N ASP A 26 20.57 3.71 -8.35
CA ASP A 26 20.62 5.10 -8.82
C ASP A 26 19.23 5.72 -8.66
N PRO A 27 19.09 6.82 -7.90
CA PRO A 27 17.81 7.51 -7.75
C PRO A 27 17.31 8.20 -9.03
N GLY A 28 18.16 8.24 -10.06
CA GLY A 28 17.86 8.95 -11.29
C GLY A 28 18.06 10.48 -11.19
N PRO A 29 17.76 11.22 -12.26
CA PRO A 29 17.92 12.67 -12.30
C PRO A 29 16.94 13.38 -11.33
N ALA A 30 17.36 14.53 -10.82
CA ALA A 30 16.50 15.38 -10.02
C ALA A 30 15.26 15.84 -10.82
N ILE A 31 14.10 15.73 -10.21
CA ILE A 31 12.85 16.24 -10.79
C ILE A 31 12.86 17.77 -10.74
N VAL A 32 12.57 18.42 -11.87
CA VAL A 32 12.42 19.87 -11.97
C VAL A 32 10.93 20.21 -12.11
N GLY A 33 10.40 21.02 -11.19
CA GLY A 33 8.99 21.40 -11.16
C GLY A 33 8.15 20.54 -10.19
N ASN A 34 6.87 20.33 -10.53
CA ASN A 34 5.95 19.60 -9.68
C ASN A 34 6.11 18.07 -9.85
N ALA A 35 6.62 17.41 -8.82
CA ALA A 35 6.81 15.94 -8.83
C ALA A 35 5.50 15.17 -9.03
N TYR A 36 4.37 15.69 -8.57
CA TYR A 36 3.07 15.03 -8.72
C TYR A 36 2.58 14.92 -10.18
N GLU A 37 3.10 15.77 -11.06
CA GLU A 37 2.76 15.76 -12.49
C GLU A 37 3.67 14.83 -13.30
N GLN A 38 4.80 14.43 -12.73
CA GLN A 38 5.87 13.69 -13.41
C GLN A 38 6.03 12.24 -12.93
N THR A 39 5.34 11.87 -11.85
CA THR A 39 5.42 10.52 -11.29
C THR A 39 4.18 9.72 -11.66
N GLU A 40 4.36 8.41 -11.85
CA GLU A 40 3.24 7.49 -12.01
C GLU A 40 2.32 7.56 -10.79
N GLN A 41 1.01 7.57 -11.04
CA GLN A 41 0.03 7.51 -9.97
C GLN A 41 0.14 6.17 -9.24
N ARG A 42 0.14 6.23 -7.90
CA ARG A 42 0.12 5.02 -7.08
C ARG A 42 -1.20 4.28 -7.28
N GLN A 43 -1.17 2.98 -6.99
CA GLN A 43 -2.38 2.17 -6.93
C GLN A 43 -3.43 2.83 -6.04
N LEU A 44 -4.61 3.11 -6.61
CA LEU A 44 -5.72 3.73 -5.90
C LEU A 44 -6.61 2.69 -5.21
N PHE A 45 -6.58 1.45 -5.71
CA PHE A 45 -7.46 0.40 -5.22
C PHE A 45 -6.80 -0.42 -4.12
N TRP A 46 -7.49 -0.55 -3.02
CA TRP A 46 -7.02 -1.30 -1.86
C TRP A 46 -6.64 -2.75 -2.19
N ARG A 47 -7.45 -3.42 -3.03
CA ARG A 47 -7.18 -4.79 -3.47
C ARG A 47 -5.83 -4.92 -4.19
N ASP A 48 -5.53 -4.01 -5.10
CA ASP A 48 -4.32 -4.07 -5.90
C ASP A 48 -3.09 -3.85 -5.03
N THR A 49 -3.16 -2.90 -4.09
CA THR A 49 -2.10 -2.69 -3.09
C THR A 49 -1.84 -3.93 -2.22
N ILE A 50 -2.90 -4.66 -1.82
CA ILE A 50 -2.73 -5.92 -1.08
C ILE A 50 -2.10 -6.99 -1.95
N ASN A 51 -2.50 -7.11 -3.22
CA ASN A 51 -1.92 -8.07 -4.16
C ASN A 51 -0.44 -7.79 -4.41
N ASP A 52 -0.08 -6.52 -4.62
CA ASP A 52 1.31 -6.09 -4.78
C ASP A 52 2.15 -6.43 -3.54
N PHE A 53 1.62 -6.17 -2.34
CA PHE A 53 2.26 -6.57 -1.09
C PHE A 53 2.48 -8.09 -1.02
N MET A 54 1.45 -8.89 -1.32
CA MET A 54 1.50 -10.35 -1.23
C MET A 54 2.40 -11.00 -2.28
N SER A 55 2.61 -10.36 -3.43
CA SER A 55 3.47 -10.84 -4.51
C SER A 55 4.89 -10.29 -4.47
N SER A 56 5.17 -9.30 -3.62
CA SER A 56 6.45 -8.62 -3.55
C SER A 56 7.58 -9.53 -3.03
N ALA A 57 8.61 -9.75 -3.85
CA ALA A 57 9.82 -10.42 -3.43
C ALA A 57 10.56 -9.62 -2.34
N PHE A 58 10.59 -8.29 -2.46
CA PHE A 58 11.19 -7.39 -1.49
C PHE A 58 10.56 -7.57 -0.09
N ILE A 59 9.23 -7.58 0.00
CA ILE A 59 8.54 -7.79 1.28
C ILE A 59 8.85 -9.17 1.85
N LYS A 60 8.87 -10.20 1.01
CA LYS A 60 9.21 -11.57 1.42
C LYS A 60 10.62 -11.66 1.99
N ASP A 61 11.58 -11.02 1.34
CA ASP A 61 12.99 -11.07 1.75
C ASP A 61 13.25 -10.26 3.03
N MET A 62 12.61 -9.10 3.19
CA MET A 62 12.86 -8.20 4.32
C MET A 62 12.03 -8.53 5.57
N PHE A 63 10.81 -9.04 5.42
CA PHE A 63 9.89 -9.30 6.53
C PHE A 63 9.58 -10.79 6.74
N GLY A 64 9.96 -11.64 5.81
CA GLY A 64 9.68 -13.07 5.83
C GLY A 64 8.33 -13.44 5.19
N ALA A 65 8.31 -14.66 4.63
CA ALA A 65 7.14 -15.18 3.92
C ALA A 65 5.91 -15.36 4.82
N GLU A 66 6.12 -15.76 6.06
CA GLU A 66 5.05 -15.96 7.04
C GLU A 66 4.35 -14.63 7.37
N PHE A 67 5.13 -13.59 7.70
CA PHE A 67 4.58 -12.25 7.95
C PHE A 67 3.81 -11.74 6.73
N GLN A 68 4.41 -11.83 5.53
CA GLN A 68 3.78 -11.40 4.29
C GLN A 68 2.44 -12.09 4.09
N HIS A 69 2.38 -13.41 4.29
CA HIS A 69 1.15 -14.17 4.14
C HIS A 69 0.08 -13.76 5.17
N VAL A 70 0.41 -13.80 6.45
CA VAL A 70 -0.54 -13.53 7.54
C VAL A 70 -1.06 -12.09 7.48
N TYR A 71 -0.18 -11.11 7.29
CA TYR A 71 -0.56 -9.72 7.19
C TYR A 71 -1.43 -9.44 5.95
N GLY A 72 -1.06 -10.02 4.80
CA GLY A 72 -1.85 -9.92 3.58
C GLY A 72 -3.25 -10.51 3.72
N GLN A 73 -3.38 -11.70 4.33
CA GLN A 73 -4.69 -12.31 4.60
C GLN A 73 -5.53 -11.48 5.57
N GLN A 74 -4.92 -10.90 6.59
CA GLN A 74 -5.61 -10.00 7.50
C GLN A 74 -6.15 -8.77 6.76
N LYS A 75 -5.35 -8.15 5.88
CA LYS A 75 -5.78 -6.99 5.09
C LYS A 75 -6.88 -7.33 4.09
N LEU A 76 -6.86 -8.51 3.49
CA LEU A 76 -7.98 -9.01 2.68
C LEU A 76 -9.27 -9.17 3.49
N LYS A 77 -9.17 -9.66 4.71
CA LYS A 77 -10.33 -9.79 5.61
C LYS A 77 -10.89 -8.42 6.00
N GLU A 78 -10.03 -7.48 6.37
CA GLU A 78 -10.41 -6.10 6.70
C GLU A 78 -11.12 -5.44 5.51
N MET A 79 -10.54 -5.55 4.30
CA MET A 79 -11.13 -5.02 3.07
C MET A 79 -12.52 -5.59 2.80
N ARG A 80 -12.69 -6.91 2.96
CA ARG A 80 -13.99 -7.56 2.77
C ARG A 80 -15.02 -7.05 3.77
N SER A 81 -14.64 -6.95 5.05
CA SER A 81 -15.53 -6.39 6.09
C SER A 81 -15.92 -4.95 5.76
N PHE A 82 -14.98 -4.13 5.33
CA PHE A 82 -15.24 -2.74 4.94
C PHE A 82 -16.26 -2.66 3.79
N TYR A 83 -16.12 -3.50 2.77
CA TYR A 83 -17.04 -3.50 1.62
C TYR A 83 -18.43 -4.10 1.89
N THR A 84 -18.63 -4.72 3.05
CA THR A 84 -19.97 -5.18 3.47
C THR A 84 -20.75 -4.12 4.26
N GLU A 85 -20.08 -3.04 4.68
CA GLU A 85 -20.71 -1.92 5.37
C GLU A 85 -21.32 -0.95 4.36
N VAL A 86 -22.60 -0.63 4.55
CA VAL A 86 -23.27 0.40 3.74
C VAL A 86 -22.95 1.77 4.31
N THR A 87 -22.30 2.61 3.52
CA THR A 87 -21.89 3.93 3.97
C THR A 87 -23.00 4.98 3.81
N THR A 88 -22.92 6.08 4.56
CA THR A 88 -23.83 7.22 4.38
C THR A 88 -23.76 7.79 2.97
N LEU A 89 -22.60 7.73 2.33
CA LEU A 89 -22.39 8.19 0.96
C LEU A 89 -23.22 7.35 -0.03
N GLU A 90 -23.29 6.03 0.16
CA GLU A 90 -24.12 5.15 -0.68
C GLU A 90 -25.62 5.47 -0.50
N TYR A 91 -26.06 5.74 0.73
CA TYR A 91 -27.43 6.22 0.97
C TYR A 91 -27.70 7.54 0.26
N ASP A 92 -26.80 8.50 0.33
CA ASP A 92 -26.98 9.82 -0.30
C ASP A 92 -27.01 9.71 -1.82
N TRP A 93 -26.25 8.82 -2.39
CA TRP A 93 -26.16 8.66 -3.85
C TRP A 93 -27.29 7.80 -4.44
N TYR A 94 -27.68 6.72 -3.76
CA TYR A 94 -28.51 5.69 -4.37
C TYR A 94 -29.92 5.60 -3.81
N LEU A 95 -30.18 6.02 -2.57
CA LEU A 95 -31.48 5.85 -1.94
C LEU A 95 -32.63 6.57 -2.67
N ARG A 96 -32.32 7.65 -3.40
CA ARG A 96 -33.31 8.47 -4.12
C ARG A 96 -33.23 8.38 -5.65
N SER A 97 -32.30 7.59 -6.17
CA SER A 97 -32.02 7.53 -7.61
C SER A 97 -32.32 6.17 -8.25
N VAL A 98 -32.86 5.23 -7.49
CA VAL A 98 -33.27 3.89 -7.94
C VAL A 98 -34.77 3.76 -7.96
#